data_c945969310448a85d056049e6946c117
#
_entry.id   c945969310448a85d056049e6946c117
#
_cell.length_a   1.000
_cell.length_b   1.000
_cell.length_c   1.000
_cell.angle_alpha   90.00
_cell.angle_beta   90.00
_cell.angle_gamma   90.00
#
_symmetry.space_group_name_H-M   'P 1'
#
loop_
_entity.id
_entity.type
_entity.pdbx_description
1 polymer ?
#
loop_
_entity_poly.entity_id
_entity_poly.type
_entity_poly.pdbx_seq_one_letter_code
_entity_poly.pdbx_strand_id
1 'polypeptide(L)'
;MKKYLIILSACSALLSVASCTGDFLDRPPLTQIENEAYWKTASDLEKYTLQFYPDFPSFGVVGSYMGLIGWDGTRGSDVQISASPATLWNGTNQPVTAGGNWSWTKIRSVNVFFENYAKCKDPLVKYQQFLGEAHFFKAWYYFEKVRAYGDVPWYTSPLEMDDPGLYKARDPRTEVVDSILWHLDKAVEHLNPLKSSDGGNNRLTKEAALLFKSRVALYEGTWQKYHAGTDFGTTGADPGKYLRAAVNAAEELMKPVYNLSLFSTGDPENDYRVLFSLINQTGNKEVILWKAYAVNLQLSHSFQIYVSDRTAGISMTMQQVYHYLGRNGNAYDYFNTGKLVKGNAFLTKIAQECDPRLAQTIWVPGGVMWDNSFGKGVFTFPYLDKSGETLNNTGFQIRKGNDPKDPQAGSGVSWNTSCETGAIVFRYAEALLNYAEAKAELGEAVDYDRSINLLRNRAGMPGFKVQGDVNRGQYADYGYPLSDLLHEIRRERTVELGAEGFRYDDIRRWAAHKLMQKKRPKGYPFDKNEWAGKKINY
;
A
#
# COMPACT_ATOMS: atom_id res chain seq x y z
N MET A 1 26.27 -87.09 -1.07
CA MET A 1 26.49 -85.68 -1.48
C MET A 1 25.29 -85.02 -2.16
N LYS A 2 24.57 -85.61 -3.07
CA LYS A 2 23.41 -84.99 -3.77
C LYS A 2 22.22 -84.53 -2.85
N LYS A 3 21.96 -85.27 -1.74
CA LYS A 3 20.85 -84.93 -0.82
C LYS A 3 21.15 -83.68 0.04
N TYR A 4 22.44 -83.46 0.39
CA TYR A 4 22.81 -82.24 1.17
C TYR A 4 22.90 -81.01 0.31
N LEU A 5 23.16 -81.12 -0.98
CA LEU A 5 23.15 -80.01 -1.91
C LEU A 5 21.72 -79.46 -2.14
N ILE A 6 20.69 -80.32 -2.18
CA ILE A 6 19.28 -79.91 -2.33
C ILE A 6 18.77 -79.24 -1.09
N ILE A 7 19.19 -79.70 0.11
CA ILE A 7 18.78 -79.02 1.38
C ILE A 7 19.44 -77.65 1.51
N LEU A 8 20.70 -77.51 1.13
CA LEU A 8 21.37 -76.21 1.14
C LEU A 8 20.81 -75.26 0.14
N SER A 9 20.41 -75.69 -1.05
CA SER A 9 19.71 -74.89 -2.05
C SER A 9 18.32 -74.42 -1.59
N ALA A 10 17.57 -75.30 -0.89
CA ALA A 10 16.25 -74.98 -0.36
C ALA A 10 16.30 -73.98 0.82
N CYS A 11 17.31 -74.07 1.71
CA CYS A 11 17.52 -73.10 2.76
C CYS A 11 18.00 -71.75 2.24
N SER A 12 18.81 -71.70 1.18
CA SER A 12 19.19 -70.41 0.55
C SER A 12 18.02 -69.72 -0.16
N ALA A 13 17.07 -70.48 -0.75
CA ALA A 13 15.88 -69.94 -1.38
C ALA A 13 14.85 -69.42 -0.35
N LEU A 14 14.79 -69.99 0.85
CA LEU A 14 13.90 -69.51 1.94
C LEU A 14 14.46 -68.29 2.67
N LEU A 15 15.75 -68.04 2.65
CA LEU A 15 16.38 -66.84 3.25
C LEU A 15 16.31 -65.62 2.33
N SER A 16 16.04 -65.78 1.04
CA SER A 16 15.91 -64.68 0.08
C SER A 16 14.49 -64.09 0.02
N VAL A 17 13.50 -64.71 0.67
CA VAL A 17 12.09 -64.19 0.68
C VAL A 17 11.79 -63.40 1.94
N ALA A 18 12.68 -63.40 2.95
CA ALA A 18 12.45 -62.65 4.21
C ALA A 18 13.06 -61.25 4.22
N SER A 19 13.58 -60.74 3.10
CA SER A 19 14.24 -59.42 3.02
C SER A 19 13.49 -58.41 2.18
N CYS A 20 12.17 -58.47 2.17
CA CYS A 20 11.35 -57.33 1.70
C CYS A 20 10.48 -56.87 2.85
N THR A 21 11.06 -56.16 3.79
CA THR A 21 10.28 -55.26 4.65
C THR A 21 9.88 -54.05 3.81
N GLY A 22 8.60 -53.80 3.73
CA GLY A 22 7.99 -52.74 2.90
C GLY A 22 8.47 -51.30 3.16
N ASP A 23 9.33 -51.12 4.18
CA ASP A 23 9.86 -49.81 4.57
C ASP A 23 10.96 -49.24 3.66
N PHE A 24 11.54 -50.04 2.74
CA PHE A 24 12.62 -49.55 1.88
C PHE A 24 12.12 -48.85 0.61
N LEU A 25 10.90 -49.16 0.17
CA LEU A 25 10.27 -48.55 -1.02
C LEU A 25 9.38 -47.38 -0.71
N ASP A 26 8.97 -47.20 0.55
CA ASP A 26 8.16 -46.09 1.05
C ASP A 26 9.00 -44.94 1.63
N ARG A 27 10.20 -44.74 1.15
CA ARG A 27 10.94 -43.53 1.50
C ARG A 27 10.35 -42.35 0.73
N PRO A 28 9.69 -41.39 1.42
CA PRO A 28 9.24 -40.18 0.77
C PRO A 28 10.45 -39.48 0.15
N PRO A 29 10.29 -38.78 -0.99
CA PRO A 29 11.37 -38.02 -1.59
C PRO A 29 11.92 -37.05 -0.55
N LEU A 30 13.23 -37.09 -0.30
CA LEU A 30 13.93 -36.20 0.65
C LEU A 30 13.71 -34.70 0.35
N THR A 31 13.12 -34.39 -0.78
CA THR A 31 12.78 -33.04 -1.26
C THR A 31 11.31 -32.66 -1.05
N GLN A 32 10.45 -33.59 -0.63
CA GLN A 32 9.05 -33.28 -0.29
C GLN A 32 8.86 -33.50 1.22
N ILE A 33 8.55 -32.40 1.92
CA ILE A 33 8.10 -32.47 3.32
C ILE A 33 6.72 -33.11 3.31
N GLU A 34 6.61 -34.33 3.87
CA GLU A 34 5.31 -34.98 4.05
C GLU A 34 4.38 -34.09 4.86
N ASN A 35 3.18 -33.87 4.35
CA ASN A 35 2.17 -33.04 5.00
C ASN A 35 1.90 -33.46 6.46
N GLU A 36 1.97 -34.76 6.77
CA GLU A 36 1.77 -35.27 8.13
C GLU A 36 2.95 -35.00 9.08
N ALA A 37 4.16 -34.85 8.57
CA ALA A 37 5.35 -34.60 9.37
C ALA A 37 5.57 -33.11 9.67
N TYR A 38 5.06 -32.21 8.81
CA TYR A 38 5.38 -30.79 8.84
C TYR A 38 4.71 -30.02 9.99
N TRP A 39 3.43 -30.18 10.24
CA TRP A 39 2.60 -29.30 11.08
C TRP A 39 2.70 -29.54 12.60
N LYS A 40 3.82 -30.01 13.13
CA LYS A 40 3.91 -30.52 14.52
C LYS A 40 4.26 -29.48 15.55
N THR A 41 4.93 -28.41 15.17
CA THR A 41 5.48 -27.40 16.08
C THR A 41 5.07 -25.99 15.71
N ALA A 42 5.14 -25.07 16.66
CA ALA A 42 4.95 -23.65 16.45
C ALA A 42 5.91 -23.09 15.37
N SER A 43 7.15 -23.60 15.33
CA SER A 43 8.14 -23.22 14.32
C SER A 43 7.74 -23.62 12.89
N ASP A 44 7.01 -24.72 12.73
CA ASP A 44 6.49 -25.12 11.41
C ASP A 44 5.43 -24.16 10.94
N LEU A 45 4.52 -23.74 11.84
CA LEU A 45 3.49 -22.76 11.55
C LEU A 45 4.10 -21.39 11.23
N GLU A 46 5.15 -20.99 11.95
CA GLU A 46 5.90 -19.76 11.66
C GLU A 46 6.48 -19.76 10.26
N LYS A 47 7.26 -20.78 9.92
CA LYS A 47 7.88 -20.90 8.59
C LYS A 47 6.83 -20.87 7.48
N TYR A 48 5.66 -21.45 7.73
CA TYR A 48 4.60 -21.45 6.76
C TYR A 48 4.00 -20.06 6.55
N THR A 49 3.77 -19.27 7.60
CA THR A 49 3.19 -17.92 7.46
C THR A 49 4.16 -16.92 6.86
N LEU A 50 5.48 -17.09 7.03
CA LEU A 50 6.49 -16.21 6.45
C LEU A 50 6.42 -16.11 4.92
N GLN A 51 5.94 -17.14 4.22
CA GLN A 51 5.78 -17.12 2.76
C GLN A 51 4.82 -16.05 2.23
N PHE A 52 3.97 -15.50 3.09
CA PHE A 52 2.97 -14.50 2.68
C PHE A 52 3.50 -13.05 2.76
N TYR A 53 4.53 -12.78 3.57
CA TYR A 53 5.09 -11.43 3.76
C TYR A 53 5.64 -10.77 2.48
N PRO A 54 6.23 -11.50 1.52
CA PRO A 54 6.64 -10.92 0.24
C PRO A 54 5.51 -10.23 -0.54
N ASP A 55 4.25 -10.60 -0.30
CA ASP A 55 3.09 -10.07 -1.02
C ASP A 55 2.68 -8.66 -0.55
N PHE A 56 3.24 -8.16 0.55
CA PHE A 56 3.05 -6.75 0.92
C PHE A 56 3.68 -5.81 -0.10
N PRO A 57 3.06 -4.64 -0.33
CA PRO A 57 3.64 -3.59 -1.14
C PRO A 57 5.07 -3.24 -0.72
N SER A 58 5.92 -2.93 -1.69
CA SER A 58 7.35 -2.70 -1.44
C SER A 58 7.94 -1.76 -2.49
N PHE A 59 9.20 -1.38 -2.32
CA PHE A 59 9.97 -0.72 -3.38
C PHE A 59 10.45 -1.68 -4.47
N GLY A 60 10.19 -2.99 -4.32
CA GLY A 60 10.58 -3.99 -5.29
C GLY A 60 12.04 -4.44 -5.14
N VAL A 61 12.74 -4.57 -6.26
CA VAL A 61 14.14 -5.01 -6.37
C VAL A 61 14.95 -3.97 -7.14
N VAL A 62 16.25 -4.18 -7.29
CA VAL A 62 17.12 -3.34 -8.13
C VAL A 62 16.52 -3.19 -9.52
N GLY A 63 16.47 -1.97 -10.02
CA GLY A 63 15.81 -1.62 -11.29
C GLY A 63 14.30 -1.46 -11.20
N SER A 64 13.68 -1.78 -10.07
CA SER A 64 12.28 -1.38 -9.82
C SER A 64 12.19 0.13 -9.66
N TYR A 65 11.14 0.68 -10.24
CA TYR A 65 10.88 2.12 -10.22
C TYR A 65 10.54 2.63 -8.81
N MET A 66 9.67 3.61 -8.69
CA MET A 66 9.37 4.26 -7.40
C MET A 66 8.60 3.38 -6.40
N GLY A 67 8.31 2.12 -6.75
CA GLY A 67 7.61 1.20 -5.86
C GLY A 67 6.28 1.77 -5.36
N LEU A 68 6.06 1.75 -4.05
CA LEU A 68 4.85 2.28 -3.41
C LEU A 68 4.54 3.73 -3.81
N ILE A 69 5.55 4.59 -3.84
CA ILE A 69 5.39 6.03 -4.16
C ILE A 69 4.95 6.24 -5.62
N GLY A 70 5.31 5.32 -6.52
CA GLY A 70 4.89 5.36 -7.93
C GLY A 70 3.52 4.75 -8.22
N TRP A 71 2.89 4.12 -7.25
CA TRP A 71 1.79 3.19 -7.48
C TRP A 71 0.52 3.82 -8.07
N ASP A 72 0.13 5.01 -7.61
CA ASP A 72 -1.01 5.72 -8.19
C ASP A 72 -0.75 6.10 -9.65
N GLY A 73 0.48 6.45 -10.01
CA GLY A 73 0.86 6.74 -11.39
C GLY A 73 0.75 5.53 -12.30
N THR A 74 1.18 4.36 -11.84
CA THR A 74 1.14 3.12 -12.63
C THR A 74 -0.28 2.58 -12.80
N ARG A 75 -1.16 2.81 -11.83
CA ARG A 75 -2.59 2.46 -11.89
C ARG A 75 -3.42 3.50 -12.64
N GLY A 76 -2.98 4.75 -12.67
CA GLY A 76 -3.67 5.91 -13.20
C GLY A 76 -4.65 6.52 -12.19
N SER A 77 -4.32 7.71 -11.69
CA SER A 77 -5.20 8.52 -10.85
C SER A 77 -5.22 9.97 -11.34
N ASP A 78 -6.09 10.80 -10.78
CA ASP A 78 -6.15 12.22 -11.11
C ASP A 78 -4.93 13.00 -10.59
N VAL A 79 -4.29 12.52 -9.52
CA VAL A 79 -3.20 13.22 -8.82
C VAL A 79 -1.80 12.79 -9.26
N GLN A 80 -1.67 11.63 -9.91
CA GLN A 80 -0.39 11.07 -10.30
C GLN A 80 -0.51 10.28 -11.61
N ILE A 81 0.47 10.43 -12.51
CA ILE A 81 0.50 9.75 -13.81
C ILE A 81 1.88 9.14 -14.07
N SER A 82 1.93 8.19 -15.01
CA SER A 82 3.15 7.66 -15.59
C SER A 82 3.42 8.22 -17.00
N ALA A 83 4.59 7.90 -17.57
CA ALA A 83 4.97 8.31 -18.94
C ALA A 83 3.99 7.77 -19.99
N SER A 84 3.52 6.55 -19.80
CA SER A 84 2.47 5.96 -20.65
C SER A 84 1.13 6.13 -19.96
N PRO A 85 0.12 6.72 -20.63
CA PRO A 85 -1.21 6.83 -20.05
C PRO A 85 -1.72 5.47 -19.63
N ALA A 86 -2.16 5.33 -18.37
CA ALA A 86 -2.86 4.14 -17.95
C ALA A 86 -4.12 3.95 -18.79
N THR A 87 -4.52 2.72 -19.02
CA THR A 87 -5.72 2.38 -19.82
C THR A 87 -6.97 3.08 -19.31
N LEU A 88 -7.01 3.37 -18.01
CA LEU A 88 -8.09 4.13 -17.38
C LEU A 88 -8.23 5.56 -17.95
N TRP A 89 -7.11 6.21 -18.33
CA TRP A 89 -7.11 7.57 -18.88
C TRP A 89 -7.40 7.59 -20.39
N ASN A 90 -6.94 6.60 -21.14
CA ASN A 90 -7.07 6.58 -22.59
C ASN A 90 -8.39 5.95 -23.09
N GLY A 91 -9.23 5.47 -22.17
CA GLY A 91 -10.52 4.86 -22.51
C GLY A 91 -10.41 3.50 -23.20
N THR A 92 -9.22 2.91 -23.25
CA THR A 92 -9.01 1.56 -23.80
C THR A 92 -9.24 0.48 -22.75
N ASN A 93 -10.25 0.64 -21.91
CA ASN A 93 -10.64 -0.42 -20.98
C ASN A 93 -10.89 -1.71 -21.75
N GLN A 94 -9.97 -2.64 -21.62
CA GLN A 94 -10.13 -3.96 -22.15
C GLN A 94 -11.15 -4.71 -21.28
N PRO A 95 -12.13 -5.40 -21.88
CA PRO A 95 -12.90 -6.38 -21.14
C PRO A 95 -11.92 -7.36 -20.48
N VAL A 96 -12.24 -7.82 -19.29
CA VAL A 96 -11.42 -8.81 -18.58
C VAL A 96 -11.29 -10.02 -19.48
N THR A 97 -10.13 -10.19 -20.10
CA THR A 97 -9.80 -11.37 -20.89
C THR A 97 -9.67 -12.58 -19.96
N ALA A 98 -9.86 -13.77 -20.50
CA ALA A 98 -9.71 -15.02 -19.76
C ALA A 98 -8.38 -15.01 -18.97
N GLY A 99 -8.48 -15.27 -17.67
CA GLY A 99 -7.33 -15.33 -16.78
C GLY A 99 -7.19 -14.13 -15.82
N GLY A 100 -7.17 -12.90 -16.24
CA GLY A 100 -7.01 -11.71 -15.37
C GLY A 100 -6.19 -12.02 -14.10
N ASN A 101 -6.42 -11.30 -13.01
CA ASN A 101 -5.88 -11.63 -11.68
C ASN A 101 -6.79 -12.61 -10.90
N TRP A 102 -7.50 -13.50 -11.59
CA TRP A 102 -8.39 -14.50 -10.99
C TRP A 102 -7.61 -15.71 -10.45
N SER A 103 -6.48 -15.47 -9.80
CA SER A 103 -5.68 -16.51 -9.16
C SER A 103 -6.14 -16.74 -7.71
N TRP A 104 -6.32 -17.99 -7.33
CA TRP A 104 -6.75 -18.41 -5.99
C TRP A 104 -5.63 -19.08 -5.18
N THR A 105 -4.42 -19.16 -5.75
CA THR A 105 -3.28 -19.88 -5.15
C THR A 105 -2.97 -19.42 -3.72
N LYS A 106 -2.96 -18.11 -3.47
CA LYS A 106 -2.66 -17.57 -2.13
C LYS A 106 -3.76 -17.88 -1.12
N ILE A 107 -5.03 -17.77 -1.54
CA ILE A 107 -6.18 -18.14 -0.71
C ILE A 107 -6.15 -19.64 -0.39
N ARG A 108 -5.84 -20.49 -1.39
CA ARG A 108 -5.66 -21.93 -1.19
C ARG A 108 -4.53 -22.19 -0.16
N SER A 109 -3.38 -21.53 -0.29
CA SER A 109 -2.27 -21.68 0.65
C SER A 109 -2.65 -21.31 2.08
N VAL A 110 -3.41 -20.23 2.28
CA VAL A 110 -3.90 -19.87 3.61
C VAL A 110 -4.92 -20.90 4.13
N ASN A 111 -5.78 -21.43 3.25
CA ASN A 111 -6.72 -22.49 3.64
C ASN A 111 -6.00 -23.78 4.04
N VAL A 112 -4.89 -24.13 3.36
CA VAL A 112 -4.03 -25.25 3.79
C VAL A 112 -3.50 -25.04 5.21
N PHE A 113 -3.13 -23.80 5.59
CA PHE A 113 -2.76 -23.50 6.98
C PHE A 113 -3.92 -23.80 7.93
N PHE A 114 -5.13 -23.33 7.64
CA PHE A 114 -6.30 -23.53 8.50
C PHE A 114 -6.74 -25.00 8.61
N GLU A 115 -6.49 -25.79 7.58
CA GLU A 115 -6.77 -27.24 7.62
C GLU A 115 -5.80 -28.00 8.53
N ASN A 116 -4.57 -27.48 8.71
CA ASN A 116 -3.48 -28.22 9.32
C ASN A 116 -2.99 -27.68 10.67
N TYR A 117 -3.21 -26.40 11.01
CA TYR A 117 -2.63 -25.78 12.21
C TYR A 117 -2.97 -26.51 13.51
N ALA A 118 -4.15 -27.16 13.59
CA ALA A 118 -4.57 -27.92 14.77
C ALA A 118 -3.75 -29.19 15.02
N LYS A 119 -2.92 -29.64 14.05
CA LYS A 119 -1.99 -30.75 14.22
C LYS A 119 -0.77 -30.37 15.07
N CYS A 120 -0.56 -29.07 15.31
CA CYS A 120 0.51 -28.57 16.17
C CYS A 120 0.35 -29.08 17.61
N LYS A 121 1.43 -29.61 18.17
CA LYS A 121 1.46 -30.18 19.52
C LYS A 121 1.83 -29.15 20.60
N ASP A 122 2.36 -28.01 20.18
CA ASP A 122 2.66 -26.90 21.08
C ASP A 122 1.37 -26.27 21.64
N PRO A 123 1.40 -25.67 22.83
CA PRO A 123 0.25 -24.92 23.35
C PRO A 123 -0.01 -23.65 22.54
N LEU A 124 -1.28 -23.20 22.45
CA LEU A 124 -1.73 -22.06 21.66
C LEU A 124 -0.86 -20.81 21.85
N VAL A 125 -0.45 -20.53 23.07
CA VAL A 125 0.39 -19.34 23.39
C VAL A 125 1.69 -19.28 22.59
N LYS A 126 2.22 -20.42 22.12
CA LYS A 126 3.44 -20.47 21.30
C LYS A 126 3.18 -20.20 19.80
N TYR A 127 1.97 -20.45 19.31
CA TYR A 127 1.65 -20.31 17.89
C TYR A 127 0.50 -19.34 17.59
N GLN A 128 -0.09 -18.72 18.60
CA GLN A 128 -1.20 -17.77 18.40
C GLN A 128 -0.82 -16.63 17.44
N GLN A 129 0.43 -16.16 17.48
CA GLN A 129 0.95 -15.15 16.55
C GLN A 129 0.77 -15.61 15.09
N PHE A 130 1.15 -16.84 14.75
CA PHE A 130 1.08 -17.37 13.40
C PHE A 130 -0.36 -17.66 12.98
N LEU A 131 -1.22 -18.02 13.92
CA LEU A 131 -2.66 -18.13 13.69
C LEU A 131 -3.25 -16.75 13.34
N GLY A 132 -2.86 -15.71 14.08
CA GLY A 132 -3.25 -14.33 13.79
C GLY A 132 -2.76 -13.84 12.42
N GLU A 133 -1.54 -14.20 12.04
CA GLU A 133 -0.97 -13.90 10.71
C GLU A 133 -1.79 -14.57 9.60
N ALA A 134 -2.13 -15.84 9.75
CA ALA A 134 -2.95 -16.55 8.77
C ALA A 134 -4.35 -15.91 8.61
N HIS A 135 -4.99 -15.51 9.71
CA HIS A 135 -6.24 -14.76 9.67
C HIS A 135 -6.08 -13.42 8.93
N PHE A 136 -5.02 -12.68 9.22
CA PHE A 136 -4.74 -11.41 8.54
C PHE A 136 -4.55 -11.62 7.04
N PHE A 137 -3.72 -12.59 6.61
CA PHE A 137 -3.47 -12.82 5.20
C PHE A 137 -4.68 -13.34 4.45
N LYS A 138 -5.55 -14.13 5.09
CA LYS A 138 -6.83 -14.51 4.49
C LYS A 138 -7.70 -13.28 4.19
N ALA A 139 -7.81 -12.39 5.16
CA ALA A 139 -8.51 -11.12 5.00
C ALA A 139 -7.88 -10.25 3.89
N TRP A 140 -6.54 -10.16 3.85
CA TRP A 140 -5.79 -9.42 2.86
C TRP A 140 -6.08 -9.89 1.43
N TYR A 141 -5.96 -11.19 1.17
CA TYR A 141 -6.17 -11.73 -0.18
C TYR A 141 -7.63 -11.64 -0.64
N TYR A 142 -8.58 -11.83 0.26
CA TYR A 142 -9.98 -11.65 -0.08
C TYR A 142 -10.34 -10.17 -0.32
N PHE A 143 -9.76 -9.25 0.41
CA PHE A 143 -9.96 -7.83 0.15
C PHE A 143 -9.43 -7.42 -1.23
N GLU A 144 -8.28 -7.94 -1.65
CA GLU A 144 -7.78 -7.76 -3.01
C GLU A 144 -8.79 -8.28 -4.06
N LYS A 145 -9.42 -9.43 -3.81
CA LYS A 145 -10.45 -9.98 -4.70
C LYS A 145 -11.70 -9.10 -4.74
N VAL A 146 -12.22 -8.69 -3.59
CA VAL A 146 -13.41 -7.82 -3.51
C VAL A 146 -13.15 -6.47 -4.20
N ARG A 147 -11.98 -5.88 -4.02
CA ARG A 147 -11.61 -4.64 -4.71
C ARG A 147 -11.57 -4.81 -6.23
N ALA A 148 -11.10 -5.95 -6.71
CA ALA A 148 -10.95 -6.20 -8.14
C ALA A 148 -12.26 -6.61 -8.82
N TYR A 149 -13.09 -7.40 -8.16
CA TYR A 149 -14.19 -8.14 -8.81
C TYR A 149 -15.58 -7.95 -8.17
N GLY A 150 -15.66 -7.33 -6.98
CA GLY A 150 -16.92 -7.25 -6.23
C GLY A 150 -17.25 -8.59 -5.57
N ASP A 151 -18.36 -9.20 -5.98
CA ASP A 151 -18.77 -10.53 -5.54
C ASP A 151 -17.74 -11.58 -5.97
N VAL A 152 -17.36 -12.46 -5.04
CA VAL A 152 -16.38 -13.53 -5.26
C VAL A 152 -16.73 -14.76 -4.41
N PRO A 153 -16.41 -15.98 -4.86
CA PRO A 153 -16.66 -17.17 -4.05
C PRO A 153 -15.77 -17.17 -2.78
N TRP A 154 -16.38 -17.42 -1.63
CA TRP A 154 -15.68 -17.56 -0.35
C TRP A 154 -15.37 -19.05 -0.11
N TYR A 155 -14.09 -19.38 0.02
CA TYR A 155 -13.61 -20.73 0.28
C TYR A 155 -13.04 -20.85 1.68
N THR A 156 -13.45 -21.89 2.42
CA THR A 156 -12.99 -22.17 3.79
C THR A 156 -11.96 -23.29 3.86
N SER A 157 -11.82 -24.08 2.79
CA SER A 157 -10.91 -25.22 2.67
C SER A 157 -10.09 -25.13 1.37
N PRO A 158 -8.95 -25.80 1.26
CA PRO A 158 -8.27 -26.01 -0.01
C PRO A 158 -9.10 -26.97 -0.87
N LEU A 159 -9.44 -26.56 -2.10
CA LEU A 159 -10.20 -27.41 -3.02
C LEU A 159 -9.25 -28.26 -3.86
N GLU A 160 -9.62 -29.50 -4.13
CA GLU A 160 -8.94 -30.38 -5.09
C GLU A 160 -9.40 -30.10 -6.54
N MET A 161 -8.70 -30.65 -7.53
CA MET A 161 -8.94 -30.33 -8.95
C MET A 161 -10.31 -30.78 -9.46
N ASP A 162 -10.89 -31.78 -8.84
CA ASP A 162 -12.21 -32.35 -9.17
C ASP A 162 -13.33 -31.89 -8.25
N ASP A 163 -13.03 -30.99 -7.31
CA ASP A 163 -14.03 -30.49 -6.36
C ASP A 163 -15.07 -29.62 -7.08
N PRO A 164 -16.36 -29.96 -7.01
CA PRO A 164 -17.43 -29.19 -7.63
C PRO A 164 -17.54 -27.76 -7.07
N GLY A 165 -17.02 -27.50 -5.86
CA GLY A 165 -16.92 -26.17 -5.27
C GLY A 165 -16.10 -25.18 -6.09
N LEU A 166 -15.24 -25.65 -7.01
CA LEU A 166 -14.50 -24.79 -7.94
C LEU A 166 -15.43 -23.98 -8.87
N TYR A 167 -16.64 -24.49 -9.10
CA TYR A 167 -17.62 -23.89 -10.01
C TYR A 167 -18.80 -23.24 -9.29
N LYS A 168 -18.71 -23.06 -7.96
CA LYS A 168 -19.78 -22.38 -7.22
C LYS A 168 -19.97 -20.94 -7.68
N ALA A 169 -21.18 -20.42 -7.56
CA ALA A 169 -21.48 -19.02 -7.79
C ALA A 169 -20.66 -18.11 -6.87
N ARG A 170 -20.54 -16.84 -7.25
CA ARG A 170 -19.94 -15.81 -6.38
C ARG A 170 -20.84 -15.57 -5.19
N ASP A 171 -20.26 -15.49 -4.02
CA ASP A 171 -20.96 -15.07 -2.81
C ASP A 171 -21.13 -13.54 -2.82
N PRO A 172 -22.21 -13.01 -2.26
CA PRO A 172 -22.45 -11.58 -2.21
C PRO A 172 -21.30 -10.82 -1.51
N ARG A 173 -20.96 -9.66 -2.04
CA ARG A 173 -19.90 -8.79 -1.51
C ARG A 173 -20.04 -8.55 0.01
N THR A 174 -21.27 -8.35 0.51
CA THR A 174 -21.54 -8.14 1.94
C THR A 174 -21.09 -9.33 2.78
N GLU A 175 -21.41 -10.56 2.38
CA GLU A 175 -21.02 -11.79 3.09
C GLU A 175 -19.50 -11.98 3.07
N VAL A 176 -18.88 -11.70 1.93
CA VAL A 176 -17.42 -11.80 1.80
C VAL A 176 -16.72 -10.77 2.70
N VAL A 177 -17.19 -9.51 2.72
CA VAL A 177 -16.58 -8.48 3.56
C VAL A 177 -16.86 -8.74 5.05
N ASP A 178 -18.03 -9.24 5.42
CA ASP A 178 -18.30 -9.66 6.80
C ASP A 178 -17.32 -10.76 7.25
N SER A 179 -17.05 -11.72 6.38
CA SER A 179 -16.05 -12.77 6.60
C SER A 179 -14.63 -12.19 6.71
N ILE A 180 -14.27 -11.21 5.89
CA ILE A 180 -12.99 -10.50 5.98
C ILE A 180 -12.85 -9.81 7.35
N LEU A 181 -13.87 -9.06 7.78
CA LEU A 181 -13.86 -8.37 9.07
C LEU A 181 -13.79 -9.34 10.25
N TRP A 182 -14.50 -10.48 10.19
CA TRP A 182 -14.40 -11.54 11.17
C TRP A 182 -12.96 -12.10 11.27
N HIS A 183 -12.31 -12.35 10.13
CA HIS A 183 -10.91 -12.79 10.13
C HIS A 183 -9.98 -11.72 10.72
N LEU A 184 -10.24 -10.43 10.48
CA LEU A 184 -9.47 -9.35 11.08
C LEU A 184 -9.71 -9.24 12.58
N ASP A 185 -10.91 -9.53 13.08
CA ASP A 185 -11.17 -9.65 14.53
C ASP A 185 -10.35 -10.79 15.14
N LYS A 186 -10.27 -11.95 14.47
CA LYS A 186 -9.41 -13.05 14.90
C LYS A 186 -7.92 -12.71 14.83
N ALA A 187 -7.51 -11.95 13.83
CA ALA A 187 -6.14 -11.44 13.78
C ALA A 187 -5.83 -10.51 14.96
N VAL A 188 -6.74 -9.59 15.31
CA VAL A 188 -6.61 -8.70 16.48
C VAL A 188 -6.58 -9.50 17.80
N GLU A 189 -7.34 -10.60 17.88
CA GLU A 189 -7.36 -11.48 19.06
C GLU A 189 -6.01 -12.19 19.27
N HIS A 190 -5.40 -12.71 18.21
CA HIS A 190 -4.25 -13.61 18.29
C HIS A 190 -2.90 -12.91 18.11
N LEU A 191 -2.81 -11.83 17.34
CA LEU A 191 -1.54 -11.13 17.11
C LEU A 191 -1.04 -10.45 18.38
N ASN A 192 0.28 -10.52 18.57
CA ASN A 192 0.95 -9.78 19.62
C ASN A 192 0.89 -8.26 19.33
N PRO A 193 0.76 -7.42 20.36
CA PRO A 193 0.89 -5.98 20.20
C PRO A 193 2.35 -5.60 19.87
N LEU A 194 2.55 -4.50 19.16
CA LEU A 194 3.85 -4.02 18.69
C LEU A 194 4.93 -3.96 19.78
N LYS A 195 4.55 -3.52 20.98
CA LYS A 195 5.45 -3.42 22.14
C LYS A 195 6.03 -4.75 22.63
N SER A 196 5.45 -5.88 22.24
CA SER A 196 5.86 -7.24 22.63
C SER A 196 6.03 -8.17 21.44
N SER A 197 6.12 -7.64 20.22
CA SER A 197 6.39 -8.41 19.01
C SER A 197 7.88 -8.71 18.87
N ASP A 198 8.26 -9.96 18.73
CA ASP A 198 9.65 -10.39 18.52
C ASP A 198 10.25 -9.84 17.22
N GLY A 199 9.42 -9.61 16.21
CA GLY A 199 9.81 -8.99 14.94
C GLY A 199 9.67 -7.47 14.91
N GLY A 200 9.27 -6.83 16.02
CA GLY A 200 8.97 -5.40 16.05
C GLY A 200 7.96 -5.02 14.97
N ASN A 201 8.14 -3.88 14.33
CA ASN A 201 7.28 -3.40 13.23
C ASN A 201 7.67 -3.93 11.83
N ASN A 202 8.53 -4.96 11.74
CA ASN A 202 8.73 -5.76 10.53
C ASN A 202 7.80 -6.97 10.46
N ARG A 203 7.04 -7.23 11.51
CA ARG A 203 6.11 -8.35 11.59
C ARG A 203 4.69 -7.84 11.83
N LEU A 204 3.70 -8.62 11.41
CA LEU A 204 2.29 -8.30 11.69
C LEU A 204 2.04 -8.23 13.19
N THR A 205 1.32 -7.20 13.58
CA THR A 205 0.95 -6.90 14.97
C THR A 205 -0.55 -6.63 15.09
N LYS A 206 -1.04 -6.60 16.30
CA LYS A 206 -2.42 -6.22 16.59
C LYS A 206 -2.76 -4.85 15.98
N GLU A 207 -1.84 -3.91 16.04
CA GLU A 207 -1.97 -2.57 15.47
C GLU A 207 -2.12 -2.62 13.94
N ALA A 208 -1.37 -3.49 13.27
CA ALA A 208 -1.50 -3.68 11.83
C ALA A 208 -2.87 -4.25 11.44
N ALA A 209 -3.40 -5.19 12.23
CA ALA A 209 -4.73 -5.75 12.00
C ALA A 209 -5.85 -4.73 12.23
N LEU A 210 -5.76 -3.92 13.28
CA LEU A 210 -6.71 -2.83 13.56
C LEU A 210 -6.71 -1.79 12.45
N LEU A 211 -5.53 -1.35 12.00
CA LEU A 211 -5.42 -0.40 10.89
C LEU A 211 -6.03 -0.96 9.62
N PHE A 212 -5.67 -2.19 9.26
CA PHE A 212 -6.20 -2.81 8.06
C PHE A 212 -7.72 -3.05 8.15
N LYS A 213 -8.25 -3.40 9.34
CA LYS A 213 -9.69 -3.47 9.59
C LYS A 213 -10.38 -2.13 9.33
N SER A 214 -9.80 -1.03 9.83
CA SER A 214 -10.35 0.30 9.58
C SER A 214 -10.38 0.66 8.09
N ARG A 215 -9.32 0.29 7.34
CA ARG A 215 -9.23 0.49 5.88
C ARG A 215 -10.30 -0.29 5.13
N VAL A 216 -10.42 -1.59 5.40
CA VAL A 216 -11.42 -2.46 4.75
C VAL A 216 -12.84 -1.97 5.02
N ALA A 217 -13.14 -1.67 6.28
CA ALA A 217 -14.46 -1.21 6.70
C ALA A 217 -14.81 0.17 6.11
N LEU A 218 -13.87 1.12 6.09
CA LEU A 218 -14.07 2.42 5.44
C LEU A 218 -14.30 2.27 3.93
N TYR A 219 -13.50 1.41 3.28
CA TYR A 219 -13.65 1.14 1.84
C TYR A 219 -15.05 0.61 1.54
N GLU A 220 -15.50 -0.40 2.27
CA GLU A 220 -16.81 -1.02 2.04
C GLU A 220 -17.96 -0.06 2.37
N GLY A 221 -17.91 0.62 3.51
CA GLY A 221 -18.96 1.56 3.89
C GLY A 221 -19.14 2.70 2.88
N THR A 222 -18.04 3.27 2.40
CA THR A 222 -18.11 4.30 1.36
C THR A 222 -18.49 3.73 -0.01
N TRP A 223 -18.01 2.52 -0.37
CA TRP A 223 -18.46 1.85 -1.58
C TRP A 223 -19.98 1.70 -1.59
N GLN A 224 -20.55 1.09 -0.58
CA GLN A 224 -21.99 0.87 -0.51
C GLN A 224 -22.79 2.19 -0.53
N LYS A 225 -22.29 3.23 0.13
CA LYS A 225 -22.93 4.55 0.15
C LYS A 225 -22.96 5.22 -1.23
N TYR A 226 -21.83 5.26 -1.92
CA TYR A 226 -21.67 6.04 -3.15
C TYR A 226 -22.03 5.28 -4.43
N HIS A 227 -22.06 3.94 -4.38
CA HIS A 227 -22.51 3.13 -5.51
C HIS A 227 -23.99 2.71 -5.42
N ALA A 228 -24.73 3.16 -4.38
CA ALA A 228 -26.15 2.90 -4.26
C ALA A 228 -26.92 3.35 -5.52
N GLY A 229 -27.74 2.46 -6.07
CA GLY A 229 -28.53 2.74 -7.28
C GLY A 229 -27.73 2.70 -8.60
N THR A 230 -26.48 2.28 -8.60
CA THR A 230 -25.66 2.05 -9.80
C THR A 230 -25.53 0.56 -10.09
N ASP A 231 -24.97 0.20 -11.26
CA ASP A 231 -24.65 -1.20 -11.62
C ASP A 231 -23.63 -1.85 -10.66
N PHE A 232 -22.91 -1.05 -9.88
CA PHE A 232 -21.96 -1.48 -8.85
C PHE A 232 -22.57 -1.45 -7.44
N GLY A 233 -23.87 -1.20 -7.33
CA GLY A 233 -24.61 -1.19 -6.07
C GLY A 233 -24.61 -2.57 -5.40
N THR A 234 -24.75 -2.58 -4.09
CA THR A 234 -24.72 -3.78 -3.27
C THR A 234 -26.12 -4.12 -2.79
N THR A 235 -26.60 -5.32 -3.01
CA THR A 235 -27.86 -5.82 -2.45
C THR A 235 -27.73 -5.96 -0.95
N GLY A 236 -28.74 -5.50 -0.19
CA GLY A 236 -28.71 -5.54 1.27
C GLY A 236 -27.65 -4.60 1.87
N ALA A 237 -27.34 -3.49 1.19
CA ALA A 237 -26.36 -2.52 1.65
C ALA A 237 -26.68 -1.96 3.04
N ASP A 238 -25.69 -1.94 3.92
CA ASP A 238 -25.71 -1.24 5.20
C ASP A 238 -24.38 -0.47 5.37
N PRO A 239 -24.22 0.67 4.71
CA PRO A 239 -22.99 1.44 4.80
C PRO A 239 -22.69 1.89 6.25
N GLY A 240 -23.72 2.12 7.07
CA GLY A 240 -23.55 2.52 8.47
C GLY A 240 -22.83 1.49 9.31
N LYS A 241 -23.14 0.22 9.14
CA LYS A 241 -22.46 -0.92 9.80
C LYS A 241 -20.94 -0.86 9.57
N TYR A 242 -20.53 -0.71 8.31
CA TYR A 242 -19.11 -0.73 7.94
C TYR A 242 -18.40 0.56 8.36
N LEU A 243 -19.03 1.71 8.19
CA LEU A 243 -18.47 2.98 8.67
C LEU A 243 -18.28 2.97 10.19
N ARG A 244 -19.23 2.38 10.95
CA ARG A 244 -19.09 2.19 12.39
C ARG A 244 -17.92 1.26 12.74
N ALA A 245 -17.76 0.16 12.00
CA ALA A 245 -16.63 -0.75 12.18
C ALA A 245 -15.29 -0.06 11.90
N ALA A 246 -15.24 0.85 10.91
CA ALA A 246 -14.06 1.66 10.60
C ALA A 246 -13.71 2.61 11.75
N VAL A 247 -14.72 3.33 12.29
CA VAL A 247 -14.55 4.20 13.47
C VAL A 247 -14.01 3.39 14.65
N ASN A 248 -14.67 2.29 14.99
CA ASN A 248 -14.30 1.48 16.17
C ASN A 248 -12.86 0.96 16.08
N ALA A 249 -12.45 0.47 14.92
CA ALA A 249 -11.09 -0.05 14.72
C ALA A 249 -10.03 1.07 14.78
N ALA A 250 -10.32 2.25 14.21
CA ALA A 250 -9.42 3.39 14.27
C ALA A 250 -9.34 3.98 15.69
N GLU A 251 -10.47 4.17 16.37
CA GLU A 251 -10.50 4.65 17.77
C GLU A 251 -9.78 3.71 18.72
N GLU A 252 -9.92 2.39 18.53
CA GLU A 252 -9.14 1.42 19.30
C GLU A 252 -7.65 1.67 19.12
N LEU A 253 -7.18 1.79 17.87
CA LEU A 253 -5.78 2.02 17.57
C LEU A 253 -5.25 3.38 18.09
N MET A 254 -6.13 4.38 18.22
CA MET A 254 -5.79 5.71 18.75
C MET A 254 -5.66 5.74 20.29
N LYS A 255 -5.91 4.63 20.99
CA LYS A 255 -5.77 4.59 22.44
C LYS A 255 -4.29 4.68 22.87
N PRO A 256 -4.00 5.34 24.01
CA PRO A 256 -2.63 5.52 24.50
C PRO A 256 -1.86 4.21 24.76
N VAL A 257 -2.57 3.11 24.97
CA VAL A 257 -1.96 1.79 25.24
C VAL A 257 -1.08 1.31 24.09
N TYR A 258 -1.35 1.73 22.86
CA TYR A 258 -0.56 1.39 21.68
C TYR A 258 0.67 2.28 21.49
N ASN A 259 0.77 3.39 22.21
CA ASN A 259 1.92 4.30 22.19
C ASN A 259 2.30 4.79 20.78
N LEU A 260 1.31 4.96 19.90
CA LEU A 260 1.51 5.48 18.55
C LEU A 260 1.51 7.01 18.55
N SER A 261 2.34 7.59 17.72
CA SER A 261 2.40 9.04 17.48
C SER A 261 2.99 9.32 16.10
N LEU A 262 2.74 10.51 15.57
CA LEU A 262 3.34 10.90 14.30
C LEU A 262 4.86 11.11 14.45
N PHE A 263 5.60 10.77 13.39
CA PHE A 263 7.01 11.06 13.30
C PHE A 263 7.25 12.57 13.25
N SER A 264 8.11 13.08 14.12
CA SER A 264 8.55 14.46 14.10
C SER A 264 9.92 14.60 14.77
N THR A 265 10.76 15.39 14.15
CA THR A 265 12.04 15.87 14.73
C THR A 265 11.92 17.31 15.23
N GLY A 266 10.75 17.93 15.06
CA GLY A 266 10.49 19.35 15.32
C GLY A 266 10.76 20.24 14.11
N ASP A 267 10.99 19.66 12.93
CA ASP A 267 11.21 20.37 11.68
C ASP A 267 10.06 20.15 10.68
N PRO A 268 9.00 20.96 10.73
CA PRO A 268 7.83 20.79 9.88
C PRO A 268 8.13 20.97 8.38
N GLU A 269 9.24 21.60 8.02
CA GLU A 269 9.67 21.77 6.62
C GLU A 269 10.32 20.50 6.04
N ASN A 270 10.69 19.52 6.88
CA ASN A 270 11.38 18.30 6.43
C ASN A 270 10.80 17.00 6.98
N ASP A 271 10.14 16.99 8.14
CA ASP A 271 9.70 15.78 8.85
C ASP A 271 8.89 14.83 7.97
N TYR A 272 7.98 15.38 7.16
CA TYR A 272 7.15 14.56 6.28
C TYR A 272 7.97 13.83 5.20
N ARG A 273 8.98 14.47 4.61
CA ARG A 273 9.88 13.85 3.64
C ARG A 273 10.82 12.84 4.30
N VAL A 274 11.41 13.22 5.44
CA VAL A 274 12.39 12.39 6.17
C VAL A 274 11.79 11.08 6.62
N LEU A 275 10.53 11.06 7.08
CA LEU A 275 9.83 9.82 7.44
C LEU A 275 9.98 8.72 6.37
N PHE A 276 9.90 9.08 5.10
CA PHE A 276 9.94 8.13 3.97
C PHE A 276 11.35 7.87 3.43
N SER A 277 12.37 8.53 3.97
CA SER A 277 13.77 8.34 3.57
C SER A 277 14.57 7.45 4.51
N LEU A 278 14.02 7.10 5.66
CA LEU A 278 14.73 6.32 6.67
C LEU A 278 15.01 4.89 6.19
N ILE A 279 16.25 4.45 6.37
CA ILE A 279 16.68 3.07 6.12
C ILE A 279 16.06 2.14 7.16
N ASN A 280 16.03 2.58 8.42
CA ASN A 280 15.53 1.79 9.54
C ASN A 280 14.34 2.50 10.20
N GLN A 281 13.19 1.82 10.21
CA GLN A 281 11.96 2.29 10.84
C GLN A 281 11.71 1.67 12.22
N THR A 282 12.64 0.88 12.75
CA THR A 282 12.50 0.25 14.07
C THR A 282 12.34 1.31 15.16
N GLY A 283 11.29 1.17 15.96
CA GLY A 283 10.99 2.11 17.04
C GLY A 283 10.35 3.43 16.59
N ASN A 284 10.13 3.64 15.29
CA ASN A 284 9.35 4.77 14.79
C ASN A 284 7.87 4.56 15.15
N LYS A 285 7.34 5.42 16.01
CA LYS A 285 5.98 5.28 16.56
C LYS A 285 4.87 5.56 15.55
N GLU A 286 5.17 6.16 14.41
CA GLU A 286 4.21 6.32 13.32
C GLU A 286 4.10 5.05 12.48
N VAL A 287 5.18 4.26 12.37
CA VAL A 287 5.28 3.13 11.45
C VAL A 287 4.84 1.84 12.13
N ILE A 288 3.72 1.31 11.68
CA ILE A 288 3.08 0.10 12.23
C ILE A 288 3.61 -1.17 11.55
N LEU A 289 3.85 -1.09 10.23
CA LEU A 289 4.47 -2.18 9.47
C LEU A 289 5.32 -1.61 8.34
N TRP A 290 6.53 -2.14 8.17
CA TRP A 290 7.43 -1.78 7.07
C TRP A 290 8.24 -2.98 6.60
N LYS A 291 8.76 -2.89 5.38
CA LYS A 291 9.71 -3.87 4.83
C LYS A 291 11.12 -3.31 4.93
N ALA A 292 11.96 -4.07 5.60
CA ALA A 292 13.39 -3.79 5.69
C ALA A 292 14.11 -4.31 4.44
N TYR A 293 15.20 -3.63 4.08
CA TYR A 293 16.12 -4.05 3.03
C TYR A 293 17.52 -4.15 3.61
N ALA A 294 18.34 -5.02 3.05
CA ALA A 294 19.71 -5.27 3.48
C ALA A 294 20.53 -5.79 2.31
N VAL A 295 21.54 -5.02 1.89
CA VAL A 295 22.41 -5.33 0.75
C VAL A 295 23.16 -6.64 0.93
N ASN A 296 23.65 -6.90 2.14
CA ASN A 296 24.35 -8.14 2.48
C ASN A 296 23.47 -9.39 2.34
N LEU A 297 22.14 -9.23 2.33
CA LEU A 297 21.17 -10.30 2.08
C LEU A 297 20.65 -10.30 0.63
N GLN A 298 21.23 -9.49 -0.25
CA GLN A 298 20.78 -9.29 -1.63
C GLN A 298 19.34 -8.74 -1.74
N LEU A 299 18.88 -8.06 -0.70
CA LEU A 299 17.59 -7.40 -0.64
C LEU A 299 17.82 -5.89 -0.75
N SER A 300 17.65 -5.34 -1.94
CA SER A 300 17.84 -3.91 -2.23
C SER A 300 16.94 -3.47 -3.37
N HIS A 301 16.87 -2.16 -3.58
CA HIS A 301 16.06 -1.55 -4.64
C HIS A 301 16.71 -0.27 -5.18
N SER A 302 16.01 0.45 -6.08
CA SER A 302 16.55 1.64 -6.76
C SER A 302 15.78 2.92 -6.41
N PHE A 303 15.10 2.98 -5.26
CA PHE A 303 14.19 4.06 -4.93
C PHE A 303 14.86 5.44 -4.92
N GLN A 304 16.02 5.61 -4.27
CA GLN A 304 16.67 6.92 -4.13
C GLN A 304 17.12 7.51 -5.48
N ILE A 305 17.54 6.71 -6.46
CA ILE A 305 17.82 7.18 -7.81
C ILE A 305 16.60 7.83 -8.44
N TYR A 306 15.42 7.19 -8.28
CA TYR A 306 14.19 7.64 -8.94
C TYR A 306 13.57 8.88 -8.30
N VAL A 307 13.77 9.09 -7.01
CA VAL A 307 13.28 10.30 -6.35
C VAL A 307 14.30 11.45 -6.37
N SER A 308 15.55 11.20 -6.75
CA SER A 308 16.57 12.25 -6.88
C SER A 308 16.80 12.71 -8.33
N ASP A 309 17.16 11.81 -9.24
CA ASP A 309 17.58 12.18 -10.59
C ASP A 309 16.66 11.65 -11.69
N ARG A 310 16.11 10.45 -11.51
CA ARG A 310 15.24 9.81 -12.49
C ARG A 310 13.79 9.89 -12.02
N THR A 311 12.86 9.82 -12.93
CA THR A 311 11.44 9.92 -12.60
C THR A 311 10.67 8.65 -12.96
N ALA A 312 11.29 7.75 -13.71
CA ALA A 312 10.61 6.63 -14.37
C ALA A 312 9.37 7.07 -15.19
N GLY A 313 9.32 8.33 -15.59
CA GLY A 313 8.14 8.93 -16.19
C GLY A 313 6.96 9.17 -15.23
N ILE A 314 7.15 8.93 -13.94
CA ILE A 314 6.09 9.11 -12.94
C ILE A 314 6.12 10.54 -12.42
N SER A 315 4.94 11.17 -12.39
CA SER A 315 4.82 12.59 -12.06
C SER A 315 3.54 12.84 -11.27
N MET A 316 3.57 13.80 -10.34
CA MET A 316 2.35 14.37 -9.79
C MET A 316 1.67 15.26 -10.83
N THR A 317 0.39 15.52 -10.67
CA THR A 317 -0.38 16.42 -11.54
C THR A 317 -0.72 17.71 -10.82
N MET A 318 -1.18 18.71 -11.58
CA MET A 318 -1.73 19.94 -10.99
C MET A 318 -2.93 19.63 -10.08
N GLN A 319 -3.60 18.50 -10.29
CA GLN A 319 -4.70 18.05 -9.46
C GLN A 319 -4.25 17.78 -8.01
N GLN A 320 -3.06 17.18 -7.81
CA GLN A 320 -2.48 17.04 -6.48
C GLN A 320 -2.20 18.41 -5.84
N VAL A 321 -1.63 19.32 -6.64
CA VAL A 321 -1.23 20.66 -6.16
C VAL A 321 -2.43 21.47 -5.68
N TYR A 322 -3.58 21.36 -6.34
CA TYR A 322 -4.80 22.06 -5.92
C TYR A 322 -5.28 21.72 -4.51
N HIS A 323 -4.87 20.57 -3.96
CA HIS A 323 -5.27 20.15 -2.63
C HIS A 323 -4.44 20.77 -1.49
N TYR A 324 -3.27 21.35 -1.77
CA TYR A 324 -2.49 22.03 -0.73
C TYR A 324 -3.08 23.41 -0.41
N LEU A 325 -3.29 23.67 0.88
CA LEU A 325 -3.76 24.98 1.36
C LEU A 325 -2.62 25.98 1.39
N GLY A 326 -2.94 27.27 1.50
CA GLY A 326 -1.94 28.24 1.91
C GLY A 326 -1.44 27.98 3.32
N ARG A 327 -0.25 28.47 3.67
CA ARG A 327 0.34 28.33 5.03
C ARG A 327 -0.54 28.87 6.13
N ASN A 328 -1.44 29.79 5.82
CA ASN A 328 -2.45 30.33 6.74
C ASN A 328 -3.67 29.40 6.94
N GLY A 329 -3.67 28.23 6.30
CA GLY A 329 -4.74 27.23 6.37
C GLY A 329 -5.96 27.53 5.51
N ASN A 330 -5.94 28.57 4.68
CA ASN A 330 -7.04 28.89 3.75
C ASN A 330 -6.83 28.22 2.38
N ALA A 331 -7.91 28.07 1.61
CA ALA A 331 -7.83 27.67 0.21
C ALA A 331 -6.92 28.63 -0.56
N TYR A 332 -6.00 28.08 -1.36
CA TYR A 332 -5.06 28.87 -2.15
C TYR A 332 -5.56 29.03 -3.59
N ASP A 333 -5.53 30.24 -4.12
CA ASP A 333 -6.01 30.52 -5.46
C ASP A 333 -4.96 30.19 -6.55
N TYR A 334 -4.77 28.89 -6.79
CA TYR A 334 -3.87 28.39 -7.84
C TYR A 334 -4.26 28.83 -9.24
N PHE A 335 -5.57 29.03 -9.50
CA PHE A 335 -6.05 29.37 -10.82
C PHE A 335 -5.64 30.78 -11.22
N ASN A 336 -5.74 31.74 -10.30
CA ASN A 336 -5.29 33.10 -10.55
C ASN A 336 -3.77 33.19 -10.50
N THR A 337 -3.14 32.54 -9.50
CA THR A 337 -1.68 32.49 -9.39
C THR A 337 -1.04 31.95 -10.67
N GLY A 338 -1.53 30.84 -11.24
CA GLY A 338 -0.99 30.25 -12.47
C GLY A 338 -1.23 31.07 -13.75
N LYS A 339 -2.17 32.05 -13.73
CA LYS A 339 -2.31 33.02 -14.81
C LYS A 339 -1.23 34.10 -14.75
N LEU A 340 -0.90 34.56 -13.54
CA LEU A 340 0.01 35.67 -13.28
C LEU A 340 1.48 35.25 -13.24
N VAL A 341 1.73 34.05 -12.68
CA VAL A 341 3.10 33.52 -12.46
C VAL A 341 3.22 32.14 -13.10
N LYS A 342 4.28 31.91 -13.85
CA LYS A 342 4.51 30.67 -14.62
C LYS A 342 5.91 30.11 -14.37
N GLY A 343 6.15 28.92 -14.85
CA GLY A 343 7.45 28.28 -14.86
C GLY A 343 8.02 28.06 -13.45
N ASN A 344 9.31 28.22 -13.31
CA ASN A 344 10.01 28.07 -12.03
C ASN A 344 9.57 29.09 -10.98
N ALA A 345 9.17 30.30 -11.40
CA ALA A 345 8.63 31.29 -10.50
C ALA A 345 7.32 30.82 -9.84
N PHE A 346 6.49 30.08 -10.57
CA PHE A 346 5.29 29.46 -10.00
C PHE A 346 5.65 28.40 -8.97
N LEU A 347 6.58 27.47 -9.29
CA LEU A 347 7.02 26.45 -8.35
C LEU A 347 7.60 27.05 -7.06
N THR A 348 8.43 28.09 -7.19
CA THR A 348 9.01 28.80 -6.04
C THR A 348 7.92 29.46 -5.18
N LYS A 349 6.96 30.12 -5.83
CA LYS A 349 5.87 30.81 -5.13
C LYS A 349 5.00 29.86 -4.33
N ILE A 350 4.55 28.76 -4.94
CA ILE A 350 3.71 27.79 -4.22
C ILE A 350 4.47 27.06 -3.10
N ALA A 351 5.78 26.86 -3.23
CA ALA A 351 6.61 26.29 -2.17
C ALA A 351 6.69 27.21 -0.95
N GLN A 352 6.70 28.54 -1.16
CA GLN A 352 6.79 29.53 -0.08
C GLN A 352 5.44 29.82 0.59
N GLU A 353 4.36 29.81 -0.19
CA GLU A 353 3.04 30.29 0.26
C GLU A 353 2.08 29.17 0.69
N CYS A 354 2.35 27.91 0.27
CA CYS A 354 1.47 26.78 0.56
C CYS A 354 2.00 25.87 1.67
N ASP A 355 1.18 24.92 2.07
CA ASP A 355 1.45 23.85 3.02
C ASP A 355 2.85 23.26 2.82
N PRO A 356 3.70 23.19 3.86
CA PRO A 356 5.07 22.70 3.75
C PRO A 356 5.21 21.30 3.15
N ARG A 357 4.19 20.45 3.27
CA ARG A 357 4.19 19.11 2.65
C ARG A 357 4.24 19.17 1.12
N LEU A 358 3.83 20.29 0.48
CA LEU A 358 3.93 20.48 -0.97
C LEU A 358 5.39 20.37 -1.43
N ALA A 359 6.28 21.19 -0.87
CA ALA A 359 7.69 21.19 -1.23
C ALA A 359 8.45 19.94 -0.76
N GLN A 360 7.84 19.15 0.11
CA GLN A 360 8.35 17.84 0.55
C GLN A 360 7.86 16.69 -0.35
N THR A 361 6.77 16.91 -1.10
CA THR A 361 6.20 15.92 -2.04
C THR A 361 6.76 16.08 -3.44
N ILE A 362 6.96 17.32 -3.90
CA ILE A 362 7.47 17.62 -5.25
C ILE A 362 8.75 18.45 -5.19
N TRP A 363 9.59 18.30 -6.23
CA TRP A 363 10.77 19.14 -6.41
C TRP A 363 10.38 20.57 -6.77
N VAL A 364 11.09 21.50 -6.10
CA VAL A 364 10.99 22.94 -6.35
C VAL A 364 12.40 23.51 -6.56
N PRO A 365 12.56 24.62 -7.31
CA PRO A 365 13.87 25.21 -7.57
C PRO A 365 14.66 25.47 -6.28
N GLY A 366 15.95 25.12 -6.29
CA GLY A 366 16.85 25.24 -5.13
C GLY A 366 16.88 24.00 -4.21
N GLY A 367 15.99 23.03 -4.38
CA GLY A 367 16.00 21.80 -3.61
C GLY A 367 17.26 20.96 -3.87
N VAL A 368 17.92 20.49 -2.81
CA VAL A 368 19.11 19.63 -2.91
C VAL A 368 18.65 18.20 -3.22
N MET A 369 19.02 17.71 -4.39
CA MET A 369 18.65 16.38 -4.88
C MET A 369 19.61 15.30 -4.37
N TRP A 370 20.89 15.59 -4.37
CA TRP A 370 21.95 14.79 -3.74
C TRP A 370 23.10 15.69 -3.26
N ASP A 371 23.77 15.24 -2.19
CA ASP A 371 24.93 15.88 -1.60
C ASP A 371 25.77 14.78 -0.89
N ASN A 372 26.43 13.95 -1.71
CA ASN A 372 27.11 12.73 -1.31
C ASN A 372 28.47 12.59 -2.06
N SER A 373 29.04 11.40 -2.11
CA SER A 373 30.33 11.12 -2.79
C SER A 373 30.36 11.44 -4.28
N PHE A 374 29.20 11.55 -4.94
CA PHE A 374 29.07 11.96 -6.35
C PHE A 374 28.99 13.48 -6.53
N GLY A 375 29.15 14.25 -5.46
CA GLY A 375 29.04 15.70 -5.46
C GLY A 375 27.68 16.20 -4.99
N LYS A 376 27.29 17.39 -5.47
CA LYS A 376 26.05 18.05 -5.08
C LYS A 376 25.20 18.39 -6.32
N GLY A 377 23.99 17.89 -6.34
CA GLY A 377 22.98 18.25 -7.35
C GLY A 377 21.84 19.06 -6.73
N VAL A 378 21.42 20.08 -7.46
CA VAL A 378 20.34 20.99 -7.06
C VAL A 378 19.29 21.00 -8.16
N PHE A 379 18.03 20.86 -7.79
CA PHE A 379 16.93 20.98 -8.72
C PHE A 379 16.80 22.40 -9.25
N THR A 380 16.95 22.55 -10.56
CA THR A 380 16.88 23.85 -11.22
C THR A 380 15.66 23.98 -12.11
N PHE A 381 15.32 22.91 -12.85
CA PHE A 381 14.19 22.86 -13.78
C PHE A 381 13.55 21.47 -13.79
N PRO A 382 12.24 21.36 -14.01
CA PRO A 382 11.59 20.09 -14.31
C PRO A 382 12.21 19.41 -15.54
N TYR A 383 12.26 18.09 -15.57
CA TYR A 383 12.88 17.31 -16.66
C TYR A 383 11.96 17.12 -17.87
N LEU A 384 11.37 18.22 -18.39
CA LEU A 384 10.47 18.18 -19.56
C LEU A 384 11.22 17.97 -20.89
N ASP A 385 12.51 18.32 -20.94
CA ASP A 385 13.40 18.17 -22.09
C ASP A 385 14.20 16.87 -22.09
N LYS A 386 13.99 16.02 -21.09
CA LYS A 386 14.65 14.72 -20.97
C LYS A 386 13.86 13.62 -21.67
N SER A 387 14.43 12.44 -21.76
CA SER A 387 13.80 11.26 -22.37
C SER A 387 14.03 10.01 -21.52
N GLY A 388 13.29 8.96 -21.83
CA GLY A 388 13.38 7.70 -21.11
C GLY A 388 13.02 7.86 -19.64
N GLU A 389 13.85 7.30 -18.77
CA GLU A 389 13.59 7.24 -17.32
C GLU A 389 13.75 8.57 -16.58
N THR A 390 14.32 9.59 -17.23
CA THR A 390 14.47 10.93 -16.64
C THR A 390 13.34 11.87 -17.06
N LEU A 391 12.47 11.46 -17.98
CA LEU A 391 11.35 12.29 -18.45
C LEU A 391 10.37 12.59 -17.33
N ASN A 392 9.98 13.86 -17.21
CA ASN A 392 8.85 14.30 -16.40
C ASN A 392 7.79 14.94 -17.29
N ASN A 393 6.54 14.48 -17.24
CA ASN A 393 5.48 14.91 -18.15
C ASN A 393 4.68 16.11 -17.66
N THR A 394 4.78 16.49 -16.38
CA THR A 394 3.91 17.51 -15.77
C THR A 394 4.66 18.73 -15.22
N GLY A 395 5.95 18.61 -15.01
CA GLY A 395 6.72 19.59 -14.25
C GLY A 395 6.71 19.39 -12.74
N PHE A 396 5.92 18.45 -12.21
CA PHE A 396 5.83 18.12 -10.79
C PHE A 396 6.52 16.78 -10.50
N GLN A 397 7.84 16.82 -10.49
CA GLN A 397 8.69 15.67 -10.19
C GLN A 397 8.61 15.31 -8.70
N ILE A 398 8.50 14.03 -8.37
CA ILE A 398 8.36 13.55 -6.99
C ILE A 398 9.68 13.71 -6.22
N ARG A 399 9.56 14.27 -5.01
CA ARG A 399 10.65 14.43 -4.03
C ARG A 399 10.45 13.55 -2.79
N LYS A 400 9.24 13.13 -2.52
CA LYS A 400 8.88 12.41 -1.28
C LYS A 400 9.80 11.21 -1.06
N GLY A 401 10.42 11.14 0.13
CA GLY A 401 11.36 10.08 0.51
C GLY A 401 12.78 10.25 -0.01
N ASN A 402 13.12 11.36 -0.70
CA ASN A 402 14.49 11.62 -1.08
C ASN A 402 15.36 11.89 0.17
N ASP A 403 16.51 11.22 0.24
CA ASP A 403 17.62 11.55 1.14
C ASP A 403 18.81 12.04 0.31
N PRO A 404 19.16 13.32 0.36
CA PRO A 404 20.31 13.84 -0.37
C PRO A 404 21.66 13.20 0.02
N LYS A 405 21.75 12.63 1.21
CA LYS A 405 22.98 11.99 1.72
C LYS A 405 23.07 10.50 1.36
N ASP A 406 21.98 9.90 0.89
CA ASP A 406 21.99 8.49 0.47
C ASP A 406 23.01 8.30 -0.67
N PRO A 407 23.91 7.31 -0.57
CA PRO A 407 24.88 7.04 -1.62
C PRO A 407 24.26 6.63 -2.95
N GLN A 408 22.97 6.33 -2.98
CA GLN A 408 22.20 5.99 -4.17
C GLN A 408 21.50 7.20 -4.80
N ALA A 409 21.52 8.37 -4.17
CA ALA A 409 20.96 9.58 -4.73
C ALA A 409 21.92 10.18 -5.77
N GLY A 410 21.40 10.56 -6.95
CA GLY A 410 22.14 11.32 -7.96
C GLY A 410 22.39 10.62 -9.30
N SER A 411 22.81 11.39 -10.28
CA SER A 411 22.92 10.97 -11.68
C SER A 411 24.15 10.10 -12.00
N GLY A 412 25.15 10.09 -11.14
CA GLY A 412 26.38 9.31 -11.31
C GLY A 412 26.28 7.86 -10.90
N VAL A 413 25.13 7.45 -10.35
CA VAL A 413 24.97 6.15 -9.70
C VAL A 413 24.67 5.05 -10.71
N SER A 414 25.37 3.92 -10.59
CA SER A 414 25.15 2.73 -11.41
C SER A 414 23.82 2.04 -11.04
N TRP A 415 23.23 1.32 -11.99
CA TRP A 415 22.05 0.48 -11.79
C TRP A 415 22.19 -0.63 -10.75
N ASN A 416 23.45 -1.05 -10.50
CA ASN A 416 23.74 -2.08 -9.51
C ASN A 416 23.81 -1.54 -8.08
N THR A 417 23.28 -0.38 -7.87
CA THR A 417 23.33 0.24 -6.57
C THR A 417 22.26 -0.30 -5.64
N SER A 418 22.51 -0.18 -4.38
CA SER A 418 21.92 -0.96 -3.32
C SER A 418 21.24 -0.03 -2.33
N CYS A 419 20.04 0.46 -2.67
CA CYS A 419 19.23 1.26 -1.77
C CYS A 419 18.58 0.38 -0.70
N GLU A 420 18.68 0.80 0.55
CA GLU A 420 18.11 0.13 1.72
C GLU A 420 16.98 0.93 2.39
N THR A 421 16.52 2.03 1.78
CA THR A 421 15.40 2.80 2.33
C THR A 421 14.22 1.90 2.67
N GLY A 422 13.72 1.96 3.91
CA GLY A 422 12.64 1.12 4.39
C GLY A 422 11.30 1.45 3.73
N ALA A 423 10.56 0.45 3.25
CA ALA A 423 9.25 0.65 2.63
C ALA A 423 8.13 0.58 3.67
N ILE A 424 7.48 1.70 3.95
CA ILE A 424 6.36 1.78 4.89
C ILE A 424 5.12 1.15 4.26
N VAL A 425 4.53 0.15 4.93
CA VAL A 425 3.30 -0.55 4.51
C VAL A 425 2.08 0.01 5.23
N PHE A 426 2.20 0.20 6.56
CA PHE A 426 1.16 0.75 7.41
C PHE A 426 1.72 1.82 8.33
N ARG A 427 1.03 2.95 8.43
CA ARG A 427 1.38 4.04 9.32
C ARG A 427 0.18 4.68 10.01
N TYR A 428 0.41 5.24 11.19
CA TYR A 428 -0.63 5.75 12.08
C TYR A 428 -1.47 6.89 11.48
N ALA A 429 -0.86 7.73 10.64
CA ALA A 429 -1.58 8.81 9.96
C ALA A 429 -2.80 8.33 9.16
N GLU A 430 -2.76 7.13 8.59
CA GLU A 430 -3.91 6.54 7.91
C GLU A 430 -5.07 6.27 8.86
N ALA A 431 -4.80 5.78 10.08
CA ALA A 431 -5.84 5.53 11.08
C ALA A 431 -6.57 6.83 11.47
N LEU A 432 -5.82 7.92 11.66
CA LEU A 432 -6.37 9.24 11.97
C LEU A 432 -7.32 9.74 10.87
N LEU A 433 -6.93 9.55 9.61
CA LEU A 433 -7.74 9.93 8.45
C LEU A 433 -8.95 8.99 8.25
N ASN A 434 -8.79 7.69 8.46
CA ASN A 434 -9.89 6.74 8.39
C ASN A 434 -10.95 7.04 9.45
N TYR A 435 -10.53 7.37 10.67
CA TYR A 435 -11.41 7.82 11.75
C TYR A 435 -12.22 9.07 11.33
N ALA A 436 -11.51 10.12 10.90
CA ALA A 436 -12.14 11.38 10.56
C ALA A 436 -13.14 11.26 9.41
N GLU A 437 -12.77 10.52 8.36
CA GLU A 437 -13.64 10.28 7.22
C GLU A 437 -14.87 9.46 7.61
N ALA A 438 -14.69 8.35 8.33
CA ALA A 438 -15.79 7.48 8.72
C ALA A 438 -16.80 8.20 9.64
N LYS A 439 -16.33 9.01 10.59
CA LYS A 439 -17.18 9.84 11.46
C LYS A 439 -18.00 10.84 10.64
N ALA A 440 -17.35 11.56 9.72
CA ALA A 440 -18.02 12.53 8.86
C ALA A 440 -19.03 11.87 7.90
N GLU A 441 -18.72 10.68 7.37
CA GLU A 441 -19.61 9.91 6.51
C GLU A 441 -20.87 9.40 7.25
N LEU A 442 -20.76 9.17 8.56
CA LEU A 442 -21.88 8.86 9.46
C LEU A 442 -22.68 10.10 9.87
N GLY A 443 -22.21 11.31 9.56
CA GLY A 443 -22.81 12.55 10.04
C GLY A 443 -22.53 12.84 11.52
N GLU A 444 -21.49 12.24 12.08
CA GLU A 444 -21.10 12.42 13.48
C GLU A 444 -20.00 13.46 13.64
N ALA A 445 -19.92 14.03 14.85
CA ALA A 445 -18.88 14.98 15.20
C ALA A 445 -17.49 14.30 15.12
N VAL A 446 -16.54 14.97 14.46
CA VAL A 446 -15.14 14.54 14.36
C VAL A 446 -14.33 15.24 15.44
N ASP A 447 -13.57 14.47 16.21
CA ASP A 447 -12.57 15.02 17.12
C ASP A 447 -11.30 15.35 16.32
N TYR A 448 -11.20 16.61 15.90
CA TYR A 448 -10.07 17.07 15.07
C TYR A 448 -8.75 17.06 15.83
N ASP A 449 -8.76 17.33 17.13
CA ASP A 449 -7.53 17.42 17.94
C ASP A 449 -6.87 16.06 18.15
N ARG A 450 -7.67 14.99 18.16
CA ARG A 450 -7.18 13.63 18.22
C ARG A 450 -6.90 13.02 16.85
N SER A 451 -7.16 13.74 15.76
CA SER A 451 -7.04 13.22 14.40
C SER A 451 -6.32 14.20 13.46
N ILE A 452 -7.03 14.95 12.66
CA ILE A 452 -6.47 15.79 11.59
C ILE A 452 -5.51 16.84 12.12
N ASN A 453 -5.77 17.43 13.29
CA ASN A 453 -4.90 18.46 13.86
C ASN A 453 -3.51 17.92 14.22
N LEU A 454 -3.38 16.63 14.54
CA LEU A 454 -2.07 16.01 14.73
C LEU A 454 -1.23 16.07 13.44
N LEU A 455 -1.84 15.75 12.28
CA LEU A 455 -1.19 15.81 10.97
C LEU A 455 -0.78 17.23 10.60
N ARG A 456 -1.68 18.19 10.81
CA ARG A 456 -1.44 19.60 10.52
C ARG A 456 -0.36 20.20 11.43
N ASN A 457 -0.40 19.89 12.73
CA ASN A 457 0.60 20.35 13.69
C ASN A 457 2.00 19.86 13.32
N ARG A 458 2.16 18.56 12.93
CA ARG A 458 3.44 18.06 12.44
C ARG A 458 3.93 18.84 11.23
N ALA A 459 3.04 19.26 10.33
CA ALA A 459 3.35 20.02 9.12
C ALA A 459 3.47 21.54 9.35
N GLY A 460 3.34 22.03 10.59
CA GLY A 460 3.35 23.47 10.89
C GLY A 460 2.15 24.22 10.34
N MET A 461 1.04 23.52 10.08
CA MET A 461 -0.19 24.10 9.54
C MET A 461 -1.15 24.50 10.67
N PRO A 462 -1.97 25.54 10.46
CA PRO A 462 -3.06 25.86 11.37
C PRO A 462 -4.07 24.72 11.52
N GLY A 463 -4.78 24.70 12.66
CA GLY A 463 -5.80 23.71 12.95
C GLY A 463 -6.86 23.58 11.86
N PHE A 464 -7.47 22.40 11.80
CA PHE A 464 -8.50 22.07 10.81
C PHE A 464 -9.71 23.01 10.95
N LYS A 465 -10.17 23.50 9.83
CA LYS A 465 -11.44 24.21 9.72
C LYS A 465 -12.15 23.86 8.43
N VAL A 466 -13.46 23.81 8.48
CA VAL A 466 -14.30 23.71 7.30
C VAL A 466 -14.37 25.08 6.66
N GLN A 467 -14.09 25.16 5.38
CA GLN A 467 -14.11 26.42 4.63
C GLN A 467 -14.72 26.24 3.24
N GLY A 468 -15.28 27.34 2.73
CA GLY A 468 -15.68 27.39 1.33
C GLY A 468 -14.45 27.56 0.43
N ASP A 469 -14.43 26.83 -0.66
CA ASP A 469 -13.42 26.98 -1.72
C ASP A 469 -14.13 27.32 -3.04
N VAL A 470 -14.04 28.57 -3.45
CA VAL A 470 -14.68 29.08 -4.68
C VAL A 470 -14.21 28.36 -5.96
N ASN A 471 -13.02 27.78 -5.91
CA ASN A 471 -12.44 27.04 -7.04
C ASN A 471 -12.74 25.53 -7.00
N ARG A 472 -13.38 25.04 -5.94
CA ARG A 472 -13.63 23.60 -5.71
C ARG A 472 -14.25 22.91 -6.92
N GLY A 473 -15.27 23.51 -7.54
CA GLY A 473 -15.95 22.94 -8.71
C GLY A 473 -15.03 22.74 -9.93
N GLN A 474 -13.87 23.41 -9.99
CA GLN A 474 -12.92 23.29 -11.10
C GLN A 474 -11.98 22.08 -10.97
N TYR A 475 -11.72 21.59 -9.75
CA TYR A 475 -10.78 20.51 -9.52
C TYR A 475 -11.34 19.33 -8.69
N ALA A 476 -12.40 19.51 -7.92
CA ALA A 476 -12.97 18.51 -7.03
C ALA A 476 -14.43 18.18 -7.37
N ASP A 477 -14.76 18.04 -8.66
CA ASP A 477 -16.07 17.55 -9.11
C ASP A 477 -16.14 16.02 -8.98
N TYR A 478 -16.78 15.56 -7.93
CA TYR A 478 -16.99 14.13 -7.66
C TYR A 478 -18.16 13.53 -8.47
N GLY A 479 -18.99 14.37 -9.11
CA GLY A 479 -20.20 13.94 -9.84
C GLY A 479 -21.46 13.91 -9.00
N TYR A 480 -21.37 14.29 -7.74
CA TYR A 480 -22.46 14.40 -6.78
C TYR A 480 -22.17 15.51 -5.76
N PRO A 481 -23.20 16.04 -5.08
CA PRO A 481 -22.99 16.99 -4.00
C PRO A 481 -22.18 16.38 -2.86
N LEU A 482 -21.16 17.09 -2.42
CA LEU A 482 -20.33 16.71 -1.28
C LEU A 482 -20.29 17.86 -0.29
N SER A 483 -20.50 17.60 1.00
CA SER A 483 -20.40 18.64 2.03
C SER A 483 -19.00 19.24 2.10
N ASP A 484 -18.90 20.49 2.58
CA ASP A 484 -17.60 21.14 2.75
C ASP A 484 -16.73 20.40 3.76
N LEU A 485 -17.32 19.83 4.80
CA LEU A 485 -16.62 18.99 5.77
C LEU A 485 -15.95 17.79 5.11
N LEU A 486 -16.70 17.00 4.36
CA LEU A 486 -16.15 15.82 3.67
C LEU A 486 -15.12 16.23 2.60
N HIS A 487 -15.35 17.37 1.92
CA HIS A 487 -14.36 17.90 0.99
C HIS A 487 -13.02 18.19 1.69
N GLU A 488 -13.04 18.89 2.83
CA GLU A 488 -11.82 19.23 3.56
C GLU A 488 -11.13 17.99 4.14
N ILE A 489 -11.86 16.99 4.62
CA ILE A 489 -11.28 15.72 5.09
C ILE A 489 -10.62 14.96 3.93
N ARG A 490 -11.28 14.87 2.78
CA ARG A 490 -10.73 14.22 1.58
C ARG A 490 -9.53 14.99 1.00
N ARG A 491 -9.52 16.33 1.13
CA ARG A 491 -8.38 17.18 0.82
C ARG A 491 -7.18 16.81 1.71
N GLU A 492 -7.38 16.79 3.03
CA GLU A 492 -6.32 16.42 3.99
C GLU A 492 -5.78 15.02 3.71
N ARG A 493 -6.67 14.06 3.43
CA ARG A 493 -6.29 12.71 3.03
C ARG A 493 -5.45 12.69 1.74
N THR A 494 -5.83 13.48 0.74
CA THR A 494 -5.09 13.56 -0.53
C THR A 494 -3.69 14.16 -0.34
N VAL A 495 -3.56 15.17 0.52
CA VAL A 495 -2.28 15.79 0.86
C VAL A 495 -1.40 14.84 1.65
N GLU A 496 -1.94 14.27 2.73
CA GLU A 496 -1.17 13.45 3.68
C GLU A 496 -0.73 12.11 3.06
N LEU A 497 -1.61 11.44 2.31
CA LEU A 497 -1.33 10.15 1.69
C LEU A 497 -0.88 10.26 0.22
N GLY A 498 -0.52 11.47 -0.22
CA GLY A 498 -0.03 11.71 -1.58
C GLY A 498 1.16 10.82 -1.93
N ALA A 499 1.11 10.17 -3.10
CA ALA A 499 2.12 9.24 -3.60
C ALA A 499 2.30 7.95 -2.74
N GLU A 500 1.29 7.50 -1.98
CA GLU A 500 1.35 6.25 -1.20
C GLU A 500 0.41 5.15 -1.74
N GLY A 501 -0.18 5.34 -2.92
CA GLY A 501 -1.01 4.33 -3.58
C GLY A 501 -2.48 4.27 -3.14
N PHE A 502 -2.98 5.28 -2.43
CA PHE A 502 -4.36 5.30 -1.93
C PHE A 502 -5.36 5.92 -2.90
N ARG A 503 -4.95 6.87 -3.73
CA ARG A 503 -5.86 7.70 -4.52
C ARG A 503 -6.72 6.90 -5.49
N TYR A 504 -6.17 5.89 -6.13
CA TYR A 504 -6.90 5.03 -7.04
C TYR A 504 -8.08 4.34 -6.35
N ASP A 505 -7.87 3.77 -5.17
CA ASP A 505 -8.92 3.12 -4.39
C ASP A 505 -9.91 4.13 -3.80
N ASP A 506 -9.45 5.32 -3.41
CA ASP A 506 -10.29 6.41 -2.94
C ASP A 506 -11.28 6.87 -4.03
N ILE A 507 -10.81 7.06 -5.27
CA ILE A 507 -11.67 7.42 -6.42
C ILE A 507 -12.74 6.34 -6.65
N ARG A 508 -12.36 5.07 -6.56
CA ARG A 508 -13.28 3.95 -6.78
C ARG A 508 -14.34 3.85 -5.69
N ARG A 509 -13.94 3.84 -4.41
CA ARG A 509 -14.87 3.71 -3.29
C ARG A 509 -15.82 4.91 -3.14
N TRP A 510 -15.40 6.09 -3.61
CA TRP A 510 -16.24 7.29 -3.65
C TRP A 510 -17.09 7.41 -4.92
N ALA A 511 -17.06 6.46 -5.85
CA ALA A 511 -17.68 6.60 -7.17
C ALA A 511 -17.30 7.91 -7.90
N ALA A 512 -16.08 8.41 -7.65
CA ALA A 512 -15.63 9.75 -8.05
C ALA A 512 -14.95 9.75 -9.43
N HIS A 513 -15.45 8.95 -10.38
CA HIS A 513 -14.89 8.82 -11.73
C HIS A 513 -14.88 10.14 -12.51
N LYS A 514 -15.76 11.09 -12.19
CA LYS A 514 -15.76 12.42 -12.81
C LYS A 514 -14.51 13.24 -12.54
N LEU A 515 -13.72 12.90 -11.51
CA LEU A 515 -12.41 13.52 -11.31
C LEU A 515 -11.46 13.26 -12.49
N MET A 516 -11.66 12.16 -13.21
CA MET A 516 -10.84 11.73 -14.34
C MET A 516 -11.57 11.79 -15.69
N GLN A 517 -12.85 11.52 -15.71
CA GLN A 517 -13.65 11.34 -16.93
C GLN A 517 -13.58 12.58 -17.85
N LYS A 518 -13.17 12.35 -19.11
CA LYS A 518 -13.03 13.39 -20.15
C LYS A 518 -12.08 14.54 -19.75
N LYS A 519 -11.21 14.33 -18.76
CA LYS A 519 -10.20 15.30 -18.34
C LYS A 519 -8.82 14.83 -18.80
N ARG A 520 -7.94 15.78 -19.09
CA ARG A 520 -6.52 15.51 -19.30
C ARG A 520 -5.75 15.93 -18.05
N PRO A 521 -4.79 15.12 -17.59
CA PRO A 521 -3.88 15.55 -16.53
C PRO A 521 -3.19 16.86 -16.92
N LYS A 522 -3.08 17.78 -15.96
CA LYS A 522 -2.43 19.07 -16.17
C LYS A 522 -1.09 19.09 -15.45
N GLY A 523 -0.10 19.67 -16.10
CA GLY A 523 1.17 20.03 -15.50
C GLY A 523 1.16 21.45 -14.91
N TYR A 524 2.34 21.92 -14.52
CA TYR A 524 2.53 23.25 -13.98
C TYR A 524 2.28 24.34 -15.06
N PRO A 525 1.96 25.58 -14.67
CA PRO A 525 1.81 26.68 -15.61
C PRO A 525 3.12 26.92 -16.38
N PHE A 526 3.12 26.56 -17.65
CA PHE A 526 4.31 26.56 -18.50
C PHE A 526 4.71 27.97 -18.91
N ASP A 527 6.02 28.29 -18.85
CA ASP A 527 6.59 29.53 -19.37
C ASP A 527 7.41 29.23 -20.64
N LYS A 528 6.96 29.73 -21.77
CA LYS A 528 7.65 29.58 -23.08
C LYS A 528 9.07 30.14 -23.05
N ASN A 529 9.32 31.21 -22.32
CA ASN A 529 10.62 31.88 -22.31
C ASN A 529 11.68 31.05 -21.59
N GLU A 530 11.31 30.36 -20.51
CA GLU A 530 12.23 29.45 -19.81
C GLU A 530 12.66 28.25 -20.65
N TRP A 531 11.86 27.89 -21.64
CA TRP A 531 12.07 26.73 -22.52
C TRP A 531 12.46 27.12 -23.94
N ALA A 532 12.81 28.40 -24.19
CA ALA A 532 13.25 28.87 -25.51
C ALA A 532 14.47 28.07 -25.98
N GLY A 533 14.41 27.53 -27.20
CA GLY A 533 15.49 26.73 -27.79
C GLY A 533 15.63 25.30 -27.29
N LYS A 534 14.78 24.84 -26.34
CA LYS A 534 14.77 23.45 -25.85
C LYS A 534 13.67 22.65 -26.53
N LYS A 535 13.97 21.41 -26.89
CA LYS A 535 12.95 20.45 -27.37
C LYS A 535 12.27 19.82 -26.19
N ILE A 536 10.98 20.09 -26.03
CA ILE A 536 10.16 19.46 -25.00
C ILE A 536 9.55 18.18 -25.58
N ASN A 537 9.69 17.09 -24.88
CA ASN A 537 9.10 15.81 -25.25
C ASN A 537 7.72 15.70 -24.57
N TYR A 538 6.66 15.63 -25.39
CA TYR A 538 5.27 15.46 -24.94
C TYR A 538 4.85 13.99 -25.05
#